data_e461bb7cf541e3b24acb20d21c0280a6
#
_entry.id   e461bb7cf541e3b24acb20d21c0280a6
#
_cell.length_a   1.000
_cell.length_b   1.000
_cell.length_c   1.000
_cell.angle_alpha   90.00
_cell.angle_beta   90.00
_cell.angle_gamma   90.00
#
_symmetry.space_group_name_H-M   'P 1'
#
loop_
_entity.id
_entity.type
_entity.pdbx_description
1 polymer ?
#
loop_
_entity_poly.entity_id
_entity_poly.type
_entity_poly.pdbx_seq_one_letter_code
_entity_poly.pdbx_strand_id
1 'polypeptide(L)'
;MGDEGEKKLKQFILSNKNFSKSIIFSSKRIFDSDVNHKREIDIIVLTKKNIYIIECKNWAGEIVAFDEKKDTITYRSNPSAKMEKRENPVKLNNYKLRLLHSLINKKIGPIPIDRFVNKVIFINKNMVYPENLKDSPNVITYTTLSSYFSSQETGQAFNFQKVLLSGLLKLITTEENAAKTLESKFGDMPNFAKILRFLDKLPTWDYMTLIGHDGKKYTISGDVRYFDNVFKTGTPINQILNLSVECTTSLVLPVLFKYSTLNGYVKWARNKKKRQAAKIPLNYSGTILFQPAGEISPKSYKILDVDSITIGNHKKY
;
A
#
# COMPACT_ATOMS: atom_id res chain seq x y z
N MET A 1 11.37 -8.02 -2.83
CA MET A 1 12.35 -7.43 -1.85
C MET A 1 11.80 -6.19 -1.13
N GLY A 2 10.95 -5.34 -1.75
CA GLY A 2 10.37 -4.16 -1.08
C GLY A 2 9.53 -4.51 0.14
N ASP A 3 8.59 -5.41 -0.02
CA ASP A 3 7.61 -5.78 1.03
C ASP A 3 8.23 -6.27 2.36
N GLU A 4 9.38 -6.93 2.33
CA GLU A 4 10.02 -7.42 3.56
C GLU A 4 10.66 -6.27 4.36
N GLY A 5 11.25 -5.31 3.67
CA GLY A 5 11.82 -4.11 4.27
C GLY A 5 10.74 -3.27 4.96
N GLU A 6 9.64 -3.04 4.27
CA GLU A 6 8.52 -2.28 4.81
C GLU A 6 7.88 -2.98 6.02
N LYS A 7 7.72 -4.31 5.97
CA LYS A 7 7.22 -5.10 7.11
C LYS A 7 8.12 -4.96 8.34
N LYS A 8 9.46 -5.09 8.16
CA LYS A 8 10.43 -4.90 9.24
C LYS A 8 10.37 -3.50 9.82
N LEU A 9 10.33 -2.48 8.95
CA LEU A 9 10.23 -1.08 9.39
C LEU A 9 8.93 -0.82 10.14
N LYS A 10 7.81 -1.31 9.64
CA LYS A 10 6.50 -1.20 10.32
C LYS A 10 6.53 -1.83 11.72
N GLN A 11 7.09 -3.04 11.85
CA GLN A 11 7.24 -3.71 13.15
C GLN A 11 8.12 -2.90 14.08
N PHE A 12 9.24 -2.37 13.57
CA PHE A 12 10.14 -1.52 14.34
C PHE A 12 9.43 -0.26 14.85
N ILE A 13 8.68 0.44 14.00
CA ILE A 13 7.92 1.64 14.40
C ILE A 13 6.91 1.30 15.50
N LEU A 14 6.15 0.21 15.34
CA LEU A 14 5.15 -0.21 16.34
C LEU A 14 5.76 -0.67 17.66
N SER A 15 6.97 -1.22 17.67
CA SER A 15 7.68 -1.62 18.88
C SER A 15 8.26 -0.43 19.64
N ASN A 16 8.45 0.72 18.97
CA ASN A 16 8.96 1.92 19.62
C ASN A 16 7.90 2.53 20.54
N LYS A 17 8.27 2.81 21.81
CA LYS A 17 7.35 3.32 22.85
C LYS A 17 6.61 4.58 22.42
N ASN A 18 7.27 5.49 21.73
CA ASN A 18 6.68 6.76 21.27
C ASN A 18 5.68 6.58 20.15
N PHE A 19 5.86 5.54 19.31
CA PHE A 19 5.01 5.25 18.15
C PHE A 19 4.08 4.05 18.34
N SER A 20 4.18 3.33 19.45
CA SER A 20 3.37 2.10 19.72
C SER A 20 1.86 2.32 19.61
N LYS A 21 1.42 3.57 19.67
CA LYS A 21 0.00 3.97 19.60
C LYS A 21 -0.33 4.80 18.36
N SER A 22 0.58 4.92 17.43
CA SER A 22 0.37 5.53 16.14
C SER A 22 -0.44 4.61 15.22
N ILE A 23 -1.10 5.19 14.24
CA ILE A 23 -1.84 4.43 13.23
C ILE A 23 -0.96 4.35 11.99
N ILE A 24 -0.70 3.13 11.53
CA ILE A 24 0.15 2.90 10.37
C ILE A 24 -0.68 2.38 9.20
N PHE A 25 -0.56 3.06 8.07
CA PHE A 25 -1.08 2.62 6.77
C PHE A 25 0.10 2.25 5.89
N SER A 26 0.05 1.11 5.24
CA SER A 26 1.10 0.64 4.32
C SER A 26 0.59 0.62 2.90
N SER A 27 1.50 0.82 1.93
CA SER A 27 1.28 0.68 0.49
C SER A 27 0.03 1.44 0.00
N LYS A 28 -0.17 2.65 0.52
CA LYS A 28 -1.29 3.51 0.12
C LYS A 28 -0.96 4.23 -1.18
N ARG A 29 -1.96 4.36 -2.05
CA ARG A 29 -1.77 4.93 -3.38
C ARG A 29 -2.57 6.20 -3.55
N ILE A 30 -1.94 7.23 -4.09
CA ILE A 30 -2.55 8.53 -4.40
C ILE A 30 -2.47 8.79 -5.90
N PHE A 31 -3.52 9.39 -6.46
CA PHE A 31 -3.56 9.73 -7.86
C PHE A 31 -2.71 10.99 -8.11
N ASP A 32 -1.80 10.89 -9.07
CA ASP A 32 -0.97 11.97 -9.57
C ASP A 32 -1.52 12.40 -10.95
N SER A 33 -2.15 13.56 -10.99
CA SER A 33 -2.76 14.09 -12.21
C SER A 33 -1.72 14.46 -13.28
N ASP A 34 -0.51 14.83 -12.87
CA ASP A 34 0.52 15.34 -13.77
C ASP A 34 1.05 14.25 -14.69
N VAL A 35 1.05 13.01 -14.19
CA VAL A 35 1.49 11.83 -14.95
C VAL A 35 0.34 10.83 -15.21
N ASN A 36 -0.89 11.18 -14.87
CA ASN A 36 -2.08 10.32 -14.99
C ASN A 36 -1.86 8.91 -14.41
N HIS A 37 -1.23 8.83 -13.26
CA HIS A 37 -0.79 7.59 -12.65
C HIS A 37 -0.99 7.64 -11.12
N LYS A 38 -1.10 6.48 -10.48
CA LYS A 38 -1.13 6.39 -9.01
C LYS A 38 0.27 6.17 -8.47
N ARG A 39 0.68 7.02 -7.53
CA ARG A 39 1.93 6.85 -6.79
C ARG A 39 1.70 6.16 -5.48
N GLU A 40 2.58 5.24 -5.15
CA GLU A 40 2.56 4.55 -3.86
C GLU A 40 3.29 5.37 -2.80
N ILE A 41 2.74 5.35 -1.60
CA ILE A 41 3.40 5.77 -0.36
C ILE A 41 3.62 4.50 0.46
N ASP A 42 4.86 4.15 0.73
CA ASP A 42 5.22 2.91 1.38
C ASP A 42 4.58 2.82 2.77
N ILE A 43 4.80 3.85 3.60
CA ILE A 43 4.23 3.92 4.95
C ILE A 43 3.74 5.33 5.26
N ILE A 44 2.50 5.43 5.76
CA ILE A 44 1.96 6.64 6.38
C ILE A 44 1.77 6.36 7.87
N VAL A 45 2.37 7.20 8.73
CA VAL A 45 2.16 7.11 10.18
C VAL A 45 1.38 8.31 10.65
N LEU A 46 0.17 8.08 11.13
CA LEU A 46 -0.68 9.11 11.72
C LEU A 46 -0.49 9.12 13.24
N THR A 47 -0.01 10.24 13.77
CA THR A 47 0.14 10.51 15.19
C THR A 47 -0.83 11.62 15.62
N LYS A 48 -0.86 11.94 16.91
CA LYS A 48 -1.66 13.08 17.40
C LYS A 48 -1.18 14.42 16.85
N LYS A 49 0.12 14.55 16.56
CA LYS A 49 0.74 15.82 16.14
C LYS A 49 0.97 15.87 14.64
N ASN A 50 1.41 14.76 14.03
CA ASN A 50 1.98 14.76 12.69
C ASN A 50 1.48 13.59 11.84
N ILE A 51 1.58 13.77 10.53
CA ILE A 51 1.41 12.75 9.50
C ILE A 51 2.78 12.52 8.87
N TYR A 52 3.40 11.37 9.15
CA TYR A 52 4.68 11.00 8.56
C TYR A 52 4.45 10.29 7.24
N ILE A 53 5.12 10.75 6.20
CA ILE A 53 5.18 10.12 4.89
C ILE A 53 6.57 9.49 4.77
N ILE A 54 6.61 8.17 4.80
CA ILE A 54 7.87 7.42 4.90
C ILE A 54 8.08 6.61 3.63
N GLU A 55 9.22 6.83 2.99
CA GLU A 55 9.76 6.01 1.91
C GLU A 55 10.78 5.05 2.52
N CYS A 56 10.63 3.75 2.29
CA CYS A 56 11.51 2.71 2.81
C CYS A 56 12.46 2.21 1.73
N LYS A 57 13.77 2.29 1.96
CA LYS A 57 14.80 1.81 1.04
C LYS A 57 15.64 0.71 1.68
N ASN A 58 15.55 -0.48 1.11
CA ASN A 58 16.37 -1.64 1.51
C ASN A 58 17.50 -1.88 0.48
N TRP A 59 18.17 -0.80 0.05
CA TRP A 59 19.27 -0.92 -0.88
C TRP A 59 20.53 -1.43 -0.18
N ALA A 60 21.34 -2.23 -0.90
CA ALA A 60 22.71 -2.55 -0.53
C ALA A 60 23.65 -1.79 -1.44
N GLY A 61 24.91 -1.55 -1.02
CA GLY A 61 25.90 -0.83 -1.82
C GLY A 61 26.13 0.58 -1.34
N GLU A 62 26.32 1.54 -2.25
CA GLU A 62 26.76 2.88 -1.91
C GLU A 62 26.00 3.95 -2.69
N ILE A 63 25.59 5.01 -2.01
CA ILE A 63 25.23 6.29 -2.64
C ILE A 63 26.52 7.09 -2.72
N VAL A 64 27.01 7.26 -3.97
CA VAL A 64 28.29 7.94 -4.22
C VAL A 64 28.13 9.45 -4.20
N ALA A 65 27.00 9.95 -4.73
CA ALA A 65 26.69 11.38 -4.75
C ALA A 65 25.22 11.61 -4.45
N PHE A 66 24.97 12.55 -3.56
CA PHE A 66 23.64 13.01 -3.17
C PHE A 66 23.56 14.53 -3.21
N ASP A 67 22.46 15.03 -3.75
CA ASP A 67 22.06 16.42 -3.67
C ASP A 67 20.53 16.43 -3.56
N GLU A 68 20.01 16.96 -2.46
CA GLU A 68 18.57 16.93 -2.18
C GLU A 68 17.73 17.69 -3.23
N LYS A 69 18.35 18.65 -3.91
CA LYS A 69 17.69 19.47 -4.95
C LYS A 69 17.62 18.78 -6.31
N LYS A 70 18.52 17.82 -6.58
CA LYS A 70 18.57 17.11 -7.87
C LYS A 70 17.51 16.00 -7.95
N ASP A 71 17.06 15.71 -9.18
CA ASP A 71 16.08 14.64 -9.43
C ASP A 71 16.68 13.24 -9.27
N THR A 72 18.00 13.13 -9.39
CA THR A 72 18.70 11.85 -9.35
C THR A 72 19.87 11.87 -8.38
N ILE A 73 20.17 10.70 -7.85
CA ILE A 73 21.37 10.39 -7.07
C ILE A 73 22.28 9.46 -7.89
N THR A 74 23.56 9.43 -7.55
CA THR A 74 24.51 8.46 -8.11
C THR A 74 24.68 7.29 -7.14
N TYR A 75 24.47 6.08 -7.61
CA TYR A 75 24.47 4.85 -6.83
C TYR A 75 25.34 3.77 -7.48
N ARG A 76 25.93 2.89 -6.68
CA ARG A 76 26.55 1.63 -7.13
C ARG A 76 26.21 0.48 -6.17
N SER A 77 25.93 -0.70 -6.72
CA SER A 77 25.51 -1.87 -5.92
C SER A 77 26.67 -2.55 -5.17
N ASN A 78 27.89 -2.41 -5.67
CA ASN A 78 29.12 -2.85 -5.02
C ASN A 78 30.31 -2.05 -5.58
N PRO A 79 31.50 -2.09 -4.97
CA PRO A 79 32.68 -1.30 -5.39
C PRO A 79 33.11 -1.50 -6.84
N SER A 80 32.89 -2.68 -7.41
CA SER A 80 33.25 -3.01 -8.81
C SER A 80 32.12 -2.74 -9.80
N ALA A 81 30.91 -2.39 -9.32
CA ALA A 81 29.78 -2.16 -10.19
C ALA A 81 29.87 -0.77 -10.87
N LYS A 82 29.32 -0.68 -12.07
CA LYS A 82 29.13 0.61 -12.78
C LYS A 82 28.22 1.51 -11.95
N MET A 83 28.58 2.80 -11.91
CA MET A 83 27.72 3.82 -11.33
C MET A 83 26.45 4.00 -12.17
N GLU A 84 25.33 4.10 -11.52
CA GLU A 84 24.02 4.33 -12.13
C GLU A 84 23.32 5.54 -11.51
N LYS A 85 22.51 6.21 -12.30
CA LYS A 85 21.62 7.26 -11.80
C LYS A 85 20.32 6.63 -11.36
N ARG A 86 19.88 6.92 -10.13
CA ARG A 86 18.58 6.55 -9.60
C ARG A 86 17.79 7.79 -9.23
N GLU A 87 16.48 7.68 -9.24
CA GLU A 87 15.59 8.73 -8.76
C GLU A 87 15.93 9.09 -7.30
N ASN A 88 15.94 10.39 -7.00
CA ASN A 88 16.20 10.87 -5.64
C ASN A 88 15.00 10.57 -4.72
N PRO A 89 15.14 9.65 -3.77
CA PRO A 89 14.00 9.23 -2.95
C PRO A 89 13.50 10.36 -2.02
N VAL A 90 14.35 11.30 -1.62
CA VAL A 90 13.95 12.42 -0.77
C VAL A 90 13.05 13.38 -1.54
N LYS A 91 13.44 13.72 -2.77
CA LYS A 91 12.67 14.60 -3.64
C LYS A 91 11.34 13.96 -4.05
N LEU A 92 11.39 12.67 -4.42
CA LEU A 92 10.19 11.92 -4.76
C LEU A 92 9.21 11.84 -3.59
N ASN A 93 9.69 11.52 -2.39
CA ASN A 93 8.83 11.39 -1.22
C ASN A 93 8.25 12.76 -0.80
N ASN A 94 9.01 13.84 -0.95
CA ASN A 94 8.49 15.19 -0.74
C ASN A 94 7.39 15.55 -1.75
N TYR A 95 7.51 15.12 -2.99
CA TYR A 95 6.46 15.26 -4.00
C TYR A 95 5.18 14.48 -3.59
N LYS A 96 5.33 13.21 -3.18
CA LYS A 96 4.21 12.40 -2.65
C LYS A 96 3.54 13.06 -1.45
N LEU A 97 4.32 13.65 -0.54
CA LEU A 97 3.81 14.41 0.60
C LEU A 97 2.92 15.57 0.14
N ARG A 98 3.39 16.38 -0.81
CA ARG A 98 2.62 17.54 -1.33
C ARG A 98 1.32 17.10 -2.00
N LEU A 99 1.35 16.00 -2.77
CA LEU A 99 0.15 15.43 -3.38
C LEU A 99 -0.85 15.00 -2.31
N LEU A 100 -0.40 14.27 -1.28
CA LEU A 100 -1.28 13.83 -0.19
C LEU A 100 -1.85 15.03 0.60
N HIS A 101 -1.01 16.02 0.91
CA HIS A 101 -1.43 17.25 1.59
C HIS A 101 -2.52 17.98 0.80
N SER A 102 -2.29 18.20 -0.51
CA SER A 102 -3.29 18.83 -1.39
C SER A 102 -4.61 18.06 -1.41
N LEU A 103 -4.53 16.73 -1.47
CA LEU A 103 -5.70 15.87 -1.50
C LEU A 103 -6.49 15.91 -0.17
N ILE A 104 -5.79 15.92 0.95
CA ILE A 104 -6.40 16.07 2.29
C ILE A 104 -7.07 17.42 2.41
N ASN A 105 -6.38 18.50 2.04
CA ASN A 105 -6.94 19.85 2.10
C ASN A 105 -8.21 20.00 1.24
N LYS A 106 -8.20 19.42 0.05
CA LYS A 106 -9.36 19.43 -0.86
C LYS A 106 -10.55 18.65 -0.30
N LYS A 107 -10.32 17.55 0.41
CA LYS A 107 -11.39 16.61 0.82
C LYS A 107 -11.86 16.80 2.25
N ILE A 108 -11.02 17.32 3.13
CA ILE A 108 -11.28 17.39 4.57
C ILE A 108 -11.31 18.83 5.06
N GLY A 109 -10.43 19.68 4.52
CA GLY A 109 -10.19 21.04 4.92
C GLY A 109 -8.73 21.32 5.21
N PRO A 110 -8.35 22.59 5.43
CA PRO A 110 -6.95 23.00 5.53
C PRO A 110 -6.26 22.38 6.75
N ILE A 111 -5.15 21.73 6.50
CA ILE A 111 -4.21 21.21 7.48
C ILE A 111 -2.86 21.89 7.23
N PRO A 112 -2.21 22.48 8.24
CA PRO A 112 -0.91 23.11 8.07
C PRO A 112 0.14 22.12 7.52
N ILE A 113 0.99 22.59 6.59
CA ILE A 113 1.99 21.74 5.92
C ILE A 113 3.08 21.24 6.89
N ASP A 114 3.37 21.98 7.94
CA ASP A 114 4.32 21.60 8.99
C ASP A 114 3.89 20.39 9.82
N ARG A 115 2.61 19.99 9.73
CA ARG A 115 2.10 18.74 10.28
C ARG A 115 2.46 17.51 9.43
N PHE A 116 2.98 17.72 8.23
CA PHE A 116 3.42 16.64 7.34
C PHE A 116 4.94 16.50 7.38
N VAL A 117 5.40 15.32 7.74
CA VAL A 117 6.83 15.02 7.94
C VAL A 117 7.32 14.08 6.86
N ASN A 118 8.24 14.55 6.01
CA ASN A 118 8.91 13.72 5.00
C ASN A 118 10.05 12.93 5.63
N LYS A 119 10.09 11.60 5.45
CA LYS A 119 11.23 10.77 5.84
C LYS A 119 11.55 9.70 4.81
N VAL A 120 12.81 9.60 4.45
CA VAL A 120 13.36 8.47 3.70
C VAL A 120 14.20 7.65 4.66
N ILE A 121 13.88 6.38 4.80
CA ILE A 121 14.51 5.48 5.76
C ILE A 121 15.26 4.38 5.02
N PHE A 122 16.57 4.37 5.18
CA PHE A 122 17.43 3.30 4.67
C PHE A 122 17.63 2.26 5.78
N ILE A 123 17.05 1.07 5.59
CA ILE A 123 17.03 0.00 6.61
C ILE A 123 18.15 -1.02 6.45
N ASN A 124 18.96 -0.93 5.40
CA ASN A 124 20.05 -1.87 5.20
C ASN A 124 21.32 -1.41 5.91
N LYS A 125 21.80 -2.23 6.85
CA LYS A 125 23.01 -1.94 7.64
C LYS A 125 24.31 -1.85 6.81
N ASN A 126 24.32 -2.48 5.63
CA ASN A 126 25.49 -2.54 4.75
C ASN A 126 25.51 -1.41 3.71
N MET A 127 24.61 -0.45 3.81
CA MET A 127 24.54 0.68 2.90
C MET A 127 25.56 1.75 3.31
N VAL A 128 26.34 2.25 2.34
CA VAL A 128 27.31 3.33 2.54
C VAL A 128 26.71 4.65 2.03
N TYR A 129 26.93 5.72 2.76
CA TYR A 129 26.34 7.03 2.50
C TYR A 129 27.38 8.14 2.48
N PRO A 130 27.26 9.15 1.60
CA PRO A 130 28.03 10.39 1.71
C PRO A 130 27.55 11.21 2.94
N GLU A 131 28.43 12.03 3.51
CA GLU A 131 28.13 12.79 4.74
C GLU A 131 26.92 13.73 4.56
N ASN A 132 26.84 14.44 3.44
CA ASN A 132 25.72 15.36 3.18
C ASN A 132 24.35 14.67 3.10
N LEU A 133 24.30 13.34 2.87
CA LEU A 133 23.05 12.58 2.97
C LEU A 133 22.73 12.24 4.42
N LYS A 134 23.73 11.90 5.23
CA LYS A 134 23.54 11.62 6.67
C LYS A 134 23.05 12.86 7.42
N ASP A 135 23.49 14.04 6.99
CA ASP A 135 23.13 15.33 7.58
C ASP A 135 21.75 15.84 7.12
N SER A 136 21.16 15.20 6.09
CA SER A 136 19.84 15.60 5.63
C SER A 136 18.77 15.33 6.69
N PRO A 137 17.98 16.35 7.09
CA PRO A 137 16.93 16.19 8.09
C PRO A 137 15.82 15.24 7.64
N ASN A 138 15.74 14.95 6.33
CA ASN A 138 14.74 14.09 5.73
C ASN A 138 15.19 12.62 5.62
N VAL A 139 16.45 12.32 5.94
CA VAL A 139 17.02 10.98 5.83
C VAL A 139 17.26 10.36 7.19
N ILE A 140 16.92 9.09 7.31
CA ILE A 140 17.21 8.26 8.47
C ILE A 140 17.95 7.03 7.96
N THR A 141 19.13 6.80 8.49
CA THR A 141 19.93 5.61 8.18
C THR A 141 19.66 4.50 9.20
N TYR A 142 20.11 3.29 8.89
CA TYR A 142 19.99 2.17 9.83
C TYR A 142 20.56 2.50 11.22
N THR A 143 21.69 3.22 11.27
CA THR A 143 22.38 3.57 12.51
C THR A 143 21.64 4.65 13.34
N THR A 144 20.91 5.55 12.68
CA THR A 144 20.17 6.64 13.36
C THR A 144 18.69 6.30 13.59
N LEU A 145 18.23 5.16 13.10
CA LEU A 145 16.82 4.76 13.13
C LEU A 145 16.24 4.74 14.56
N SER A 146 16.95 4.07 15.47
CA SER A 146 16.49 3.92 16.86
C SER A 146 16.47 5.25 17.60
N SER A 147 17.55 6.04 17.51
CA SER A 147 17.62 7.34 18.16
C SER A 147 16.57 8.31 17.64
N TYR A 148 16.35 8.33 16.31
CA TYR A 148 15.32 9.17 15.72
C TYR A 148 13.93 8.89 16.31
N PHE A 149 13.46 7.64 16.26
CA PHE A 149 12.13 7.32 16.76
C PHE A 149 11.98 7.49 18.27
N SER A 150 13.08 7.29 19.04
CA SER A 150 13.07 7.49 20.49
C SER A 150 13.05 8.98 20.88
N SER A 151 13.56 9.86 20.03
CA SER A 151 13.57 11.31 20.29
C SER A 151 12.28 12.02 19.90
N GLN A 152 11.41 11.37 19.10
CA GLN A 152 10.18 12.02 18.63
C GLN A 152 9.11 12.09 19.71
N GLU A 153 8.58 13.27 19.92
CA GLU A 153 7.37 13.47 20.73
C GLU A 153 6.12 13.26 19.88
N THR A 154 5.44 12.14 20.06
CA THR A 154 4.20 11.80 19.33
C THR A 154 2.91 12.16 20.08
N GLY A 155 3.05 12.80 21.25
CA GLY A 155 1.95 13.05 22.18
C GLY A 155 1.65 11.86 23.10
N GLN A 156 0.81 12.07 24.15
CA GLN A 156 0.53 11.05 25.16
C GLN A 156 0.09 9.72 24.57
N ALA A 157 0.58 8.67 25.18
CA ALA A 157 0.33 7.29 24.81
C ALA A 157 -1.19 6.98 24.71
N PHE A 158 -1.62 6.46 23.57
CA PHE A 158 -3.02 6.23 23.24
C PHE A 158 -3.33 4.73 23.03
N ASN A 159 -4.40 4.22 23.64
CA ASN A 159 -4.82 2.83 23.45
C ASN A 159 -5.81 2.70 22.29
N PHE A 160 -5.25 2.51 21.07
CA PHE A 160 -6.01 2.46 19.83
C PHE A 160 -7.02 1.29 19.77
N GLN A 161 -6.70 0.14 20.37
CA GLN A 161 -7.65 -0.98 20.44
C GLN A 161 -8.93 -0.61 21.21
N LYS A 162 -8.79 0.19 22.29
CA LYS A 162 -9.98 0.71 23.00
C LYS A 162 -10.78 1.71 22.16
N VAL A 163 -10.15 2.45 21.23
CA VAL A 163 -10.85 3.42 20.37
C VAL A 163 -11.45 2.76 19.15
N LEU A 164 -10.79 1.80 18.54
CA LEU A 164 -11.38 0.97 17.48
C LEU A 164 -12.59 0.20 18.03
N LEU A 165 -12.48 -0.43 19.20
CA LEU A 165 -13.60 -1.10 19.88
C LEU A 165 -14.68 -0.10 20.30
N SER A 166 -14.33 1.06 20.86
CA SER A 166 -15.31 2.09 21.22
C SER A 166 -15.89 2.81 20.00
N GLY A 167 -15.15 2.94 18.91
CA GLY A 167 -15.63 3.45 17.63
C GLY A 167 -16.49 2.43 16.87
N LEU A 168 -16.18 1.16 16.94
CA LEU A 168 -17.03 0.06 16.42
C LEU A 168 -18.30 -0.13 17.27
N LEU A 169 -18.22 0.00 18.58
CA LEU A 169 -19.38 -0.04 19.49
C LEU A 169 -20.27 1.24 19.35
N LYS A 170 -19.68 2.37 18.96
CA LYS A 170 -20.39 3.63 18.71
C LYS A 170 -20.80 3.86 17.25
N LEU A 171 -20.61 2.91 16.36
CA LEU A 171 -21.33 2.86 15.06
C LEU A 171 -22.85 2.66 15.25
N ILE A 172 -23.30 2.51 16.49
CA ILE A 172 -24.72 2.53 16.89
C ILE A 172 -25.17 3.95 17.30
N THR A 173 -24.26 4.86 17.59
CA THR A 173 -24.56 6.28 17.84
C THR A 173 -24.03 7.13 16.68
N THR A 174 -24.78 8.17 16.33
CA THR A 174 -24.57 9.06 15.17
C THR A 174 -23.08 9.36 14.87
N GLU A 175 -22.69 9.34 13.59
CA GLU A 175 -21.32 9.57 13.11
C GLU A 175 -20.66 10.85 13.69
N GLU A 176 -21.45 11.85 14.01
CA GLU A 176 -21.04 13.15 14.52
C GLU A 176 -20.54 13.09 15.98
N ASN A 177 -21.20 12.31 16.84
CA ASN A 177 -20.80 12.14 18.24
C ASN A 177 -19.53 11.30 18.39
N ALA A 178 -19.31 10.34 17.48
CA ALA A 178 -18.06 9.57 17.43
C ALA A 178 -16.88 10.46 17.00
N ALA A 179 -17.10 11.38 16.04
CA ALA A 179 -16.09 12.34 15.59
C ALA A 179 -15.71 13.33 16.69
N LYS A 180 -16.68 13.93 17.38
CA LYS A 180 -16.44 14.87 18.50
C LYS A 180 -15.70 14.22 19.66
N THR A 181 -16.02 12.96 19.99
CA THR A 181 -15.32 12.21 21.05
C THR A 181 -13.87 11.86 20.67
N LEU A 182 -13.61 11.62 19.38
CA LEU A 182 -12.25 11.40 18.88
C LEU A 182 -11.47 12.73 18.88
N GLU A 183 -12.06 13.83 18.44
CA GLU A 183 -11.43 15.15 18.42
C GLU A 183 -11.08 15.67 19.83
N SER A 184 -11.95 15.48 20.83
CA SER A 184 -11.64 15.84 22.22
C SER A 184 -10.49 15.05 22.83
N LYS A 185 -10.25 13.83 22.35
CA LYS A 185 -9.14 12.98 22.80
C LYS A 185 -7.85 13.15 21.99
N PHE A 186 -7.93 13.74 20.80
CA PHE A 186 -6.83 13.92 19.85
C PHE A 186 -6.51 15.38 19.55
N GLY A 187 -6.80 16.28 20.44
CA GLY A 187 -6.84 17.74 20.31
C GLY A 187 -5.72 18.49 19.58
N ASP A 188 -4.61 17.82 19.23
CA ASP A 188 -3.47 18.48 18.58
C ASP A 188 -3.54 18.46 17.04
N MET A 189 -4.30 17.53 16.44
CA MET A 189 -4.47 17.41 15.00
C MET A 189 -5.89 17.79 14.59
N PRO A 190 -6.07 18.90 13.86
CA PRO A 190 -7.38 19.28 13.34
C PRO A 190 -7.99 18.18 12.46
N ASN A 191 -9.28 17.92 12.60
CA ASN A 191 -9.98 16.91 11.78
C ASN A 191 -9.42 15.49 11.85
N PHE A 192 -8.74 15.08 12.93
CA PHE A 192 -8.07 13.80 13.07
C PHE A 192 -8.94 12.61 12.61
N ALA A 193 -10.20 12.53 13.07
CA ALA A 193 -11.10 11.44 12.72
C ALA A 193 -11.42 11.39 11.21
N LYS A 194 -11.55 12.57 10.57
CA LYS A 194 -11.78 12.64 9.12
C LYS A 194 -10.53 12.21 8.34
N ILE A 195 -9.34 12.65 8.80
CA ILE A 195 -8.05 12.25 8.22
C ILE A 195 -7.88 10.72 8.33
N LEU A 196 -8.11 10.16 9.52
CA LEU A 196 -8.03 8.71 9.75
C LEU A 196 -8.92 7.94 8.76
N ARG A 197 -10.20 8.32 8.65
CA ARG A 197 -11.14 7.67 7.72
C ARG A 197 -10.72 7.85 6.26
N PHE A 198 -10.17 8.99 5.91
CA PHE A 198 -9.69 9.28 4.58
C PHE A 198 -8.47 8.41 4.23
N LEU A 199 -7.46 8.36 5.09
CA LEU A 199 -6.26 7.54 4.89
C LEU A 199 -6.59 6.03 4.84
N ASP A 200 -7.53 5.57 5.67
CA ASP A 200 -8.00 4.18 5.64
C ASP A 200 -8.62 3.82 4.28
N LYS A 201 -9.37 4.74 3.67
CA LYS A 201 -10.03 4.55 2.37
C LYS A 201 -9.11 4.73 1.17
N LEU A 202 -7.87 5.23 1.33
CA LEU A 202 -6.92 5.33 0.21
C LEU A 202 -6.73 3.97 -0.47
N PRO A 203 -6.68 3.93 -1.81
CA PRO A 203 -6.45 2.67 -2.54
C PRO A 203 -5.13 2.01 -2.13
N THR A 204 -5.09 0.70 -2.34
CA THR A 204 -3.91 -0.13 -2.22
C THR A 204 -3.68 -0.88 -3.54
N TRP A 205 -2.58 -1.64 -3.65
CA TRP A 205 -2.37 -2.53 -4.77
C TRP A 205 -3.43 -3.64 -4.84
N ASP A 206 -3.71 -4.09 -6.06
CA ASP A 206 -4.30 -5.40 -6.29
C ASP A 206 -3.21 -6.45 -6.21
N TYR A 207 -3.57 -7.66 -5.84
CA TYR A 207 -2.66 -8.80 -5.81
C TYR A 207 -3.21 -9.90 -6.69
N MET A 208 -2.36 -10.44 -7.56
CA MET A 208 -2.67 -11.59 -8.39
C MET A 208 -1.70 -12.71 -8.08
N THR A 209 -2.22 -13.87 -7.69
CA THR A 209 -1.43 -15.08 -7.46
C THR A 209 -1.50 -15.93 -8.71
N LEU A 210 -0.35 -16.24 -9.27
CA LEU A 210 -0.17 -17.05 -10.47
C LEU A 210 0.32 -18.43 -10.12
N ILE A 211 0.00 -19.41 -10.97
CA ILE A 211 0.50 -20.77 -10.90
C ILE A 211 1.61 -20.88 -11.95
N GLY A 212 2.84 -21.16 -11.53
CA GLY A 212 3.97 -21.40 -12.43
C GLY A 212 3.89 -22.77 -13.09
N HIS A 213 4.68 -22.98 -14.14
CA HIS A 213 4.78 -24.26 -14.83
C HIS A 213 5.25 -25.43 -13.93
N ASP A 214 5.95 -25.10 -12.83
CA ASP A 214 6.37 -26.04 -11.79
C ASP A 214 5.27 -26.29 -10.73
N GLY A 215 4.07 -25.75 -10.92
CA GLY A 215 2.96 -25.81 -9.99
C GLY A 215 3.10 -24.89 -8.75
N LYS A 216 4.22 -24.18 -8.61
CA LYS A 216 4.39 -23.23 -7.51
C LYS A 216 3.58 -21.97 -7.73
N LYS A 217 3.10 -21.43 -6.61
CA LYS A 217 2.34 -20.18 -6.62
C LYS A 217 3.26 -19.01 -6.29
N TYR A 218 3.11 -17.92 -7.05
CA TYR A 218 3.78 -16.67 -6.78
C TYR A 218 2.80 -15.50 -6.92
N THR A 219 2.92 -14.53 -6.02
CA THR A 219 2.01 -13.38 -5.98
C THR A 219 2.72 -12.14 -6.49
N ILE A 220 2.06 -11.43 -7.39
CA ILE A 220 2.48 -10.14 -7.92
C ILE A 220 1.51 -9.04 -7.45
N SER A 221 2.05 -7.87 -7.15
CA SER A 221 1.28 -6.65 -6.87
C SER A 221 1.15 -5.80 -8.13
N GLY A 222 0.05 -5.07 -8.27
CA GLY A 222 -0.19 -4.23 -9.42
C GLY A 222 -1.60 -3.66 -9.47
N ASP A 223 -2.08 -3.39 -10.67
CA ASP A 223 -3.45 -2.96 -10.94
C ASP A 223 -4.14 -3.91 -11.91
N VAL A 224 -5.29 -4.45 -11.53
CA VAL A 224 -6.21 -5.08 -12.47
C VAL A 224 -6.81 -3.97 -13.34
N ARG A 225 -6.51 -3.99 -14.63
CA ARG A 225 -7.02 -3.01 -15.60
C ARG A 225 -8.35 -3.46 -16.17
N TYR A 226 -8.44 -4.74 -16.53
CA TYR A 226 -9.60 -5.27 -17.21
C TYR A 226 -9.69 -6.79 -17.08
N PHE A 227 -10.92 -7.33 -17.05
CA PHE A 227 -11.23 -8.75 -17.18
C PHE A 227 -11.83 -8.97 -18.56
N ASP A 228 -11.08 -9.55 -19.48
CA ASP A 228 -11.52 -9.82 -20.82
C ASP A 228 -12.10 -11.24 -20.92
N ASN A 229 -13.38 -11.32 -21.29
CA ASN A 229 -14.09 -12.58 -21.50
C ASN A 229 -13.93 -13.61 -20.35
N VAL A 230 -13.59 -13.17 -19.13
CA VAL A 230 -13.39 -14.06 -17.97
C VAL A 230 -14.71 -14.65 -17.48
N PHE A 231 -15.77 -13.86 -17.48
CA PHE A 231 -17.08 -14.23 -16.92
C PHE A 231 -18.08 -14.56 -18.03
N LYS A 232 -18.79 -15.71 -17.89
CA LYS A 232 -19.79 -16.16 -18.88
C LYS A 232 -21.07 -15.32 -18.91
N THR A 233 -21.35 -14.54 -17.86
CA THR A 233 -22.56 -13.69 -17.76
C THR A 233 -22.20 -12.35 -17.11
N GLY A 234 -23.01 -11.31 -17.35
CA GLY A 234 -22.81 -9.91 -16.94
C GLY A 234 -22.54 -9.64 -15.46
N THR A 235 -21.41 -10.11 -15.01
CA THR A 235 -20.92 -9.98 -13.65
C THR A 235 -20.45 -8.54 -13.41
N PRO A 236 -20.93 -7.82 -12.40
CA PRO A 236 -20.49 -6.46 -12.12
C PRO A 236 -19.06 -6.45 -11.57
N ILE A 237 -18.08 -6.36 -12.47
CA ILE A 237 -16.64 -6.46 -12.21
C ILE A 237 -16.18 -5.45 -11.15
N ASN A 238 -16.77 -4.25 -11.13
CA ASN A 238 -16.46 -3.18 -10.18
C ASN A 238 -16.84 -3.48 -8.72
N GLN A 239 -17.52 -4.60 -8.46
CA GLN A 239 -17.91 -5.05 -7.12
C GLN A 239 -17.08 -6.24 -6.62
N ILE A 240 -16.20 -6.79 -7.45
CA ILE A 240 -15.36 -7.93 -7.07
C ILE A 240 -14.29 -7.45 -6.05
N LEU A 241 -14.21 -8.13 -4.91
CA LEU A 241 -13.16 -7.93 -3.91
C LEU A 241 -12.10 -9.03 -3.94
N ASN A 242 -12.52 -10.23 -4.31
CA ASN A 242 -11.63 -11.37 -4.40
C ASN A 242 -12.21 -12.36 -5.41
N LEU A 243 -11.36 -12.91 -6.23
CA LEU A 243 -11.66 -13.99 -7.17
C LEU A 243 -10.65 -15.10 -6.92
N SER A 244 -11.11 -16.30 -6.53
CA SER A 244 -10.30 -17.51 -6.53
C SER A 244 -10.73 -18.38 -7.70
N VAL A 245 -9.76 -18.96 -8.40
CA VAL A 245 -9.99 -19.77 -9.60
C VAL A 245 -9.80 -21.24 -9.23
N GLU A 246 -10.77 -22.09 -9.58
CA GLU A 246 -10.70 -23.53 -9.37
C GLU A 246 -10.98 -24.25 -10.68
N CYS A 247 -10.05 -25.06 -11.12
CA CYS A 247 -10.20 -25.95 -12.25
C CYS A 247 -10.47 -27.38 -11.76
N THR A 248 -11.70 -27.85 -11.88
CA THR A 248 -12.06 -29.23 -11.52
C THR A 248 -12.13 -30.07 -12.78
N THR A 249 -11.30 -31.11 -12.86
CA THR A 249 -11.33 -32.09 -13.96
C THR A 249 -12.05 -33.32 -13.45
N SER A 250 -13.21 -33.61 -14.05
CA SER A 250 -13.96 -34.84 -13.77
C SER A 250 -13.75 -35.81 -14.93
N LEU A 251 -13.27 -37.01 -14.61
CA LEU A 251 -13.24 -38.14 -15.56
C LEU A 251 -14.61 -38.86 -15.51
N VAL A 252 -15.44 -38.59 -16.50
CA VAL A 252 -16.69 -39.33 -16.70
C VAL A 252 -16.42 -40.39 -17.75
N LEU A 253 -16.19 -41.62 -17.33
CA LEU A 253 -15.70 -42.78 -18.10
C LEU A 253 -14.19 -42.68 -18.44
N PRO A 254 -13.41 -43.74 -18.13
CA PRO A 254 -11.94 -43.62 -18.17
C PRO A 254 -11.33 -43.50 -19.59
N VAL A 255 -12.12 -43.47 -20.65
CA VAL A 255 -11.57 -43.56 -22.02
C VAL A 255 -12.11 -42.50 -23.01
N LEU A 256 -13.22 -41.77 -22.76
CA LEU A 256 -13.85 -41.00 -23.84
C LEU A 256 -14.11 -39.51 -23.62
N PHE A 257 -14.27 -39.00 -22.39
CA PHE A 257 -14.56 -37.55 -22.21
C PHE A 257 -13.95 -37.00 -20.94
N LYS A 258 -13.04 -36.05 -21.11
CA LYS A 258 -12.48 -35.24 -20.04
C LYS A 258 -13.31 -33.97 -19.92
N TYR A 259 -14.22 -33.90 -18.98
CA TYR A 259 -14.93 -32.66 -18.66
C TYR A 259 -14.14 -31.85 -17.62
N SER A 260 -13.75 -30.64 -18.02
CA SER A 260 -13.15 -29.70 -17.10
C SER A 260 -14.14 -28.55 -16.86
N THR A 261 -14.42 -28.24 -15.62
CA THR A 261 -15.22 -27.08 -15.25
C THR A 261 -14.31 -26.03 -14.59
N LEU A 262 -14.30 -24.82 -15.13
CA LEU A 262 -13.58 -23.70 -14.56
C LEU A 262 -14.59 -22.85 -13.78
N ASN A 263 -14.36 -22.72 -12.48
CA ASN A 263 -15.23 -21.97 -11.59
C ASN A 263 -14.45 -20.88 -10.88
N GLY A 264 -15.11 -19.74 -10.66
CA GLY A 264 -14.61 -18.66 -9.82
C GLY A 264 -15.41 -18.60 -8.53
N TYR A 265 -14.73 -18.45 -7.40
CA TYR A 265 -15.36 -18.09 -6.15
C TYR A 265 -15.17 -16.60 -5.92
N VAL A 266 -16.24 -15.83 -6.05
CA VAL A 266 -16.19 -14.37 -5.99
C VAL A 266 -16.74 -13.85 -4.67
N LYS A 267 -15.99 -13.03 -3.98
CA LYS A 267 -16.48 -12.21 -2.85
C LYS A 267 -16.82 -10.82 -3.35
N TRP A 268 -18.06 -10.40 -3.15
CA TRP A 268 -18.59 -9.12 -3.59
C TRP A 268 -18.53 -8.05 -2.52
N ALA A 269 -18.27 -6.81 -2.94
CA ALA A 269 -18.51 -5.63 -2.11
C ALA A 269 -20.00 -5.29 -2.10
N ARG A 270 -20.81 -6.00 -1.32
CA ARG A 270 -22.22 -5.62 -1.13
C ARG A 270 -22.40 -4.84 0.16
N ASN A 271 -23.16 -3.71 0.08
CA ASN A 271 -23.51 -2.82 1.19
C ASN A 271 -23.27 -3.40 2.58
N LYS A 272 -22.28 -2.85 3.25
CA LYS A 272 -21.82 -2.94 4.66
C LYS A 272 -22.08 -4.21 5.49
N LYS A 273 -22.96 -5.15 5.12
CA LYS A 273 -23.43 -6.20 6.04
C LYS A 273 -23.22 -7.67 5.66
N LYS A 274 -22.95 -8.07 4.42
CA LYS A 274 -22.67 -9.50 4.10
C LYS A 274 -21.72 -9.65 2.92
N ARG A 275 -20.53 -10.17 3.16
CA ARG A 275 -19.61 -10.70 2.14
C ARG A 275 -20.11 -12.11 1.79
N GLN A 276 -20.89 -12.25 0.73
CA GLN A 276 -21.25 -13.57 0.21
C GLN A 276 -20.19 -13.99 -0.81
N ALA A 277 -19.68 -15.23 -0.64
CA ALA A 277 -18.94 -15.89 -1.70
C ALA A 277 -19.95 -16.56 -2.63
N ALA A 278 -19.86 -16.30 -3.95
CA ALA A 278 -20.67 -16.96 -4.94
C ALA A 278 -19.78 -17.74 -5.90
N LYS A 279 -20.20 -18.96 -6.26
CA LYS A 279 -19.57 -19.76 -7.30
C LYS A 279 -20.13 -19.29 -8.64
N ILE A 280 -19.25 -18.92 -9.58
CA ILE A 280 -19.61 -18.46 -10.92
C ILE A 280 -18.81 -19.23 -11.97
N PRO A 281 -19.41 -19.58 -13.11
CA PRO A 281 -18.68 -20.20 -14.20
C PRO A 281 -17.76 -19.19 -14.89
N LEU A 282 -16.54 -19.62 -15.19
CA LEU A 282 -15.53 -18.83 -15.91
C LEU A 282 -15.30 -19.40 -17.31
N ASN A 283 -14.82 -18.54 -18.21
CA ASN A 283 -14.40 -18.93 -19.55
C ASN A 283 -12.93 -19.34 -19.56
N TYR A 284 -12.63 -20.48 -20.19
CA TYR A 284 -11.24 -20.95 -20.35
C TYR A 284 -10.36 -20.03 -21.18
N SER A 285 -10.96 -19.32 -22.13
CA SER A 285 -10.27 -18.33 -22.97
C SER A 285 -10.16 -16.95 -22.35
N GLY A 286 -10.70 -16.78 -21.13
CA GLY A 286 -10.68 -15.49 -20.44
C GLY A 286 -9.26 -15.05 -20.12
N THR A 287 -9.03 -13.74 -20.22
CA THR A 287 -7.75 -13.11 -19.88
C THR A 287 -7.94 -11.95 -18.93
N ILE A 288 -6.89 -11.67 -18.15
CA ILE A 288 -6.84 -10.58 -17.20
C ILE A 288 -5.73 -9.63 -17.63
N LEU A 289 -6.09 -8.40 -17.92
CA LEU A 289 -5.15 -7.34 -18.18
C LEU A 289 -4.71 -6.76 -16.82
N PHE A 290 -3.48 -7.07 -16.44
CA PHE A 290 -2.90 -6.68 -15.16
C PHE A 290 -1.61 -5.91 -15.39
N GLN A 291 -1.46 -4.77 -14.74
CA GLN A 291 -0.23 -4.00 -14.79
C GLN A 291 0.57 -4.22 -13.52
N PRO A 292 1.66 -5.01 -13.57
CA PRO A 292 2.52 -5.21 -12.42
C PRO A 292 3.08 -3.90 -11.88
N ALA A 293 3.31 -3.84 -10.57
CA ALA A 293 3.92 -2.70 -9.92
C ALA A 293 5.33 -2.44 -10.50
N GLY A 294 5.59 -1.18 -10.88
CA GLY A 294 6.86 -0.77 -11.49
C GLY A 294 6.95 -0.99 -13.01
N GLU A 295 5.94 -1.57 -13.65
CA GLU A 295 5.90 -1.71 -15.11
C GLU A 295 5.10 -0.56 -15.77
N ILE A 296 5.54 -0.17 -16.96
CA ILE A 296 4.93 0.95 -17.70
C ILE A 296 3.63 0.53 -18.37
N SER A 297 3.55 -0.74 -18.84
CA SER A 297 2.42 -1.25 -19.60
C SER A 297 1.80 -2.49 -18.94
N PRO A 298 0.47 -2.68 -19.08
CA PRO A 298 -0.19 -3.88 -18.60
C PRO A 298 0.19 -5.11 -19.45
N LYS A 299 0.15 -6.28 -18.81
CA LYS A 299 0.33 -7.60 -19.44
C LYS A 299 -0.96 -8.39 -19.37
N SER A 300 -1.18 -9.24 -20.36
CA SER A 300 -2.31 -10.15 -20.40
C SER A 300 -1.95 -11.49 -19.78
N TYR A 301 -2.77 -11.97 -18.85
CA TYR A 301 -2.62 -13.26 -18.17
C TYR A 301 -3.84 -14.12 -18.44
N LYS A 302 -3.64 -15.37 -18.83
CA LYS A 302 -4.74 -16.32 -19.02
C LYS A 302 -5.35 -16.67 -17.67
N ILE A 303 -6.67 -16.77 -17.61
CA ILE A 303 -7.39 -17.11 -16.38
C ILE A 303 -6.94 -18.47 -15.80
N LEU A 304 -6.48 -19.39 -16.65
CA LEU A 304 -5.98 -20.70 -16.25
C LEU A 304 -4.67 -20.64 -15.48
N ASP A 305 -3.86 -19.59 -15.68
CA ASP A 305 -2.60 -19.38 -14.98
C ASP A 305 -2.77 -18.65 -13.66
N VAL A 306 -4.01 -18.28 -13.33
CA VAL A 306 -4.35 -17.48 -12.14
C VAL A 306 -4.99 -18.36 -11.08
N ASP A 307 -4.40 -18.36 -9.89
CA ASP A 307 -4.98 -18.99 -8.68
C ASP A 307 -5.99 -18.07 -8.00
N SER A 308 -5.62 -16.82 -7.82
CA SER A 308 -6.49 -15.85 -7.15
C SER A 308 -6.13 -14.40 -7.47
N ILE A 309 -7.14 -13.54 -7.33
CA ILE A 309 -6.99 -12.09 -7.40
C ILE A 309 -7.66 -11.46 -6.19
N THR A 310 -6.94 -10.59 -5.51
CA THR A 310 -7.49 -9.74 -4.45
C THR A 310 -7.46 -8.29 -4.95
N ILE A 311 -8.63 -7.70 -5.06
CA ILE A 311 -8.77 -6.31 -5.48
C ILE A 311 -8.51 -5.42 -4.26
N GLY A 312 -7.59 -4.49 -4.40
CA GLY A 312 -7.29 -3.49 -3.39
C GLY A 312 -8.46 -2.54 -3.13
N ASN A 313 -8.29 -1.64 -2.18
CA ASN A 313 -9.33 -0.68 -1.86
C ASN A 313 -9.40 0.40 -2.95
N HIS A 314 -10.34 0.26 -3.90
CA HIS A 314 -10.55 1.19 -5.02
C HIS A 314 -11.75 2.11 -4.85
N LYS A 315 -12.15 2.43 -3.62
CA LYS A 315 -13.27 3.36 -3.44
C LYS A 315 -13.00 4.65 -4.18
N LYS A 316 -13.86 5.00 -5.14
CA LYS A 316 -13.82 6.29 -5.84
C LYS A 316 -13.94 7.42 -4.81
N TYR A 317 -13.05 8.38 -4.89
CA TYR A 317 -13.07 9.61 -4.09
C TYR A 317 -14.08 10.59 -4.63
#